data_1d6ffa512ca6c6263a3c40a7762e84e0
#
_entry.id   1d6ffa512ca6c6263a3c40a7762e84e0
#
_cell.length_a   1.000
_cell.length_b   1.000
_cell.length_c   1.000
_cell.angle_alpha   90.00
_cell.angle_beta   90.00
_cell.angle_gamma   90.00
#
_symmetry.space_group_name_H-M   'P 1'
#
loop_
_entity.id
_entity.type
_entity.pdbx_description
1 polymer ?
#
loop_
_entity_poly.entity_id
_entity_poly.type
_entity_poly.pdbx_seq_one_letter_code
_entity_poly.pdbx_strand_id
1 'polypeptide(L)'
;SWDCTDSGIGLVTREAADERRAKVFVDRDLEVGIDGDAWGGSHSPKVGEGVRFRVTENRKKGRRELFAVEPGPRPDVDVKVTTGHLKRNPKGFASLDDAFVPPFMAETVPPEVDTVVAVLVYAKHPKEDRYGWRAVAISAA
;
A
#
# COMPACT_ATOMS: atom_id res chain seq x y z
N SER A 1 -23.06 7.48 14.56
CA SER A 1 -22.44 8.79 14.61
C SER A 1 -20.94 8.70 14.37
N TRP A 2 -20.35 9.80 13.94
CA TRP A 2 -18.98 9.89 13.54
C TRP A 2 -18.23 10.84 14.46
N ASP A 3 -17.16 10.35 15.07
CA ASP A 3 -16.21 11.20 15.80
C ASP A 3 -15.00 11.40 14.93
N CYS A 4 -14.75 12.65 14.52
CA CYS A 4 -13.57 13.02 13.79
C CYS A 4 -12.44 13.20 14.80
N THR A 5 -11.48 12.28 14.83
CA THR A 5 -10.44 12.28 15.84
C THR A 5 -9.10 12.83 15.36
N ASP A 6 -8.66 12.47 14.15
CA ASP A 6 -7.31 12.78 13.70
C ASP A 6 -7.20 12.95 12.20
N SER A 7 -6.07 13.49 11.79
CA SER A 7 -5.62 13.46 10.40
C SER A 7 -4.32 12.67 10.33
N GLY A 8 -4.00 12.16 9.14
CA GLY A 8 -2.78 11.39 8.95
C GLY A 8 -2.39 11.32 7.49
N ILE A 9 -1.29 10.60 7.27
CA ILE A 9 -0.80 10.29 5.93
C ILE A 9 -0.68 8.78 5.78
N GLY A 10 -0.83 8.32 4.54
CA GLY A 10 -0.77 6.90 4.24
C GLY A 10 -0.28 6.64 2.83
N LEU A 11 -0.36 5.38 2.43
CA LEU A 11 0.12 4.94 1.12
C LEU A 11 -0.93 4.04 0.48
N VAL A 12 -1.25 4.28 -0.79
CA VAL A 12 -2.15 3.39 -1.53
C VAL A 12 -1.42 2.08 -1.81
N THR A 13 -1.99 0.97 -1.36
CA THR A 13 -1.40 -0.37 -1.52
C THR A 13 -2.20 -1.26 -2.45
N ARG A 14 -3.42 -0.87 -2.81
CA ARG A 14 -4.26 -1.60 -3.75
C ARG A 14 -5.16 -0.62 -4.48
N GLU A 15 -5.26 -0.75 -5.80
CA GLU A 15 -6.18 0.07 -6.60
C GLU A 15 -7.58 -0.50 -6.51
N ALA A 16 -8.58 0.37 -6.66
CA ALA A 16 -9.96 -0.04 -6.75
C ALA A 16 -10.17 -0.85 -8.04
N ALA A 17 -11.03 -1.84 -7.96
CA ALA A 17 -11.47 -2.64 -9.11
C ALA A 17 -12.93 -2.99 -8.89
N ASP A 18 -13.54 -3.70 -9.85
CA ASP A 18 -14.91 -4.16 -9.71
C ASP A 18 -15.05 -4.97 -8.40
N GLU A 19 -16.04 -4.59 -7.59
CA GLU A 19 -16.36 -5.25 -6.32
C GLU A 19 -15.24 -5.18 -5.27
N ARG A 20 -14.25 -4.30 -5.48
CA ARG A 20 -13.12 -4.19 -4.56
C ARG A 20 -12.75 -2.72 -4.36
N ARG A 21 -12.61 -2.32 -3.10
CA ARG A 21 -12.18 -0.97 -2.75
C ARG A 21 -10.66 -0.83 -2.84
N ALA A 22 -10.18 0.38 -3.08
CA ALA A 22 -8.78 0.70 -2.90
C ALA A 22 -8.40 0.52 -1.43
N LYS A 23 -7.14 0.22 -1.16
CA LYS A 23 -6.61 0.11 0.20
C LYS A 23 -5.53 1.13 0.45
N VAL A 24 -5.49 1.61 1.69
CA VAL A 24 -4.48 2.54 2.18
C VAL A 24 -3.78 1.92 3.39
N PHE A 25 -2.45 1.88 3.32
CA PHE A 25 -1.60 1.53 4.45
C PHE A 25 -1.47 2.75 5.35
N VAL A 26 -1.89 2.62 6.59
CA VAL A 26 -1.84 3.68 7.60
C VAL A 26 -0.62 3.48 8.50
N ASP A 27 -0.42 2.26 9.00
CA ASP A 27 0.75 1.86 9.77
C ASP A 27 0.95 0.35 9.65
N ARG A 28 1.98 -0.18 10.30
CA ARG A 28 2.34 -1.60 10.21
C ARG A 28 1.23 -2.57 10.63
N ASP A 29 0.26 -2.11 11.38
CA ASP A 29 -0.84 -2.92 11.89
C ASP A 29 -2.18 -2.58 11.25
N LEU A 30 -2.23 -1.55 10.39
CA LEU A 30 -3.50 -1.04 9.88
C LEU A 30 -3.44 -0.74 8.38
N GLU A 31 -4.22 -1.49 7.64
CA GLU A 31 -4.48 -1.26 6.23
C GLU A 31 -5.99 -1.22 6.04
N VAL A 32 -6.52 -0.15 5.45
CA VAL A 32 -7.99 0.07 5.37
C VAL A 32 -8.43 0.28 3.94
N GLY A 33 -9.59 -0.31 3.61
CA GLY A 33 -10.28 0.01 2.38
C GLY A 33 -10.92 1.39 2.46
N ILE A 34 -10.95 2.11 1.36
CA ILE A 34 -11.59 3.42 1.28
C ILE A 34 -12.77 3.38 0.31
N ASP A 35 -13.86 4.01 0.70
CA ASP A 35 -15.02 4.13 -0.19
C ASP A 35 -14.70 5.13 -1.32
N GLY A 36 -15.31 4.90 -2.48
CA GLY A 36 -15.07 5.75 -3.64
C GLY A 36 -15.43 7.22 -3.40
N ASP A 37 -16.46 7.48 -2.59
CA ASP A 37 -16.87 8.83 -2.25
C ASP A 37 -15.98 9.50 -1.20
N ALA A 38 -15.12 8.73 -0.53
CA ALA A 38 -14.11 9.30 0.37
C ALA A 38 -12.90 9.87 -0.38
N TRP A 39 -12.68 9.45 -1.63
CA TRP A 39 -11.55 9.86 -2.44
C TRP A 39 -11.82 11.19 -3.14
N GLY A 40 -10.96 12.16 -2.90
CA GLY A 40 -11.08 13.53 -3.43
C GLY A 40 -10.05 13.89 -4.51
N GLY A 41 -9.30 12.92 -5.01
CA GLY A 41 -8.33 13.16 -6.07
C GLY A 41 -8.99 13.28 -7.44
N SER A 42 -8.26 13.87 -8.40
CA SER A 42 -8.74 14.04 -9.79
C SER A 42 -8.60 12.79 -10.64
N HIS A 43 -7.92 11.76 -10.14
CA HIS A 43 -7.71 10.47 -10.79
C HIS A 43 -7.96 9.37 -9.77
N SER A 44 -8.11 8.13 -10.22
CA SER A 44 -8.24 6.98 -9.30
C SER A 44 -6.99 6.80 -8.46
N PRO A 45 -7.11 6.36 -7.20
CA PRO A 45 -5.93 6.08 -6.37
C PRO A 45 -5.01 5.08 -7.03
N LYS A 46 -3.71 5.38 -7.08
CA LYS A 46 -2.68 4.53 -7.68
C LYS A 46 -1.79 3.93 -6.60
N VAL A 47 -1.41 2.66 -6.75
CA VAL A 47 -0.49 2.01 -5.82
C VAL A 47 0.82 2.78 -5.74
N GLY A 48 1.33 2.95 -4.53
CA GLY A 48 2.54 3.72 -4.28
C GLY A 48 2.32 5.22 -4.12
N GLU A 49 1.12 5.69 -4.36
CA GLU A 49 0.76 7.09 -4.17
C GLU A 49 0.57 7.39 -2.69
N GLY A 50 1.18 8.49 -2.23
CA GLY A 50 0.94 9.00 -0.88
C GLY A 50 -0.41 9.69 -0.80
N VAL A 51 -1.04 9.62 0.36
CA VAL A 51 -2.32 10.28 0.62
C VAL A 51 -2.31 10.95 1.98
N ARG A 52 -3.12 11.99 2.11
CA ARG A 52 -3.50 12.53 3.42
C ARG A 52 -4.98 12.28 3.61
N PHE A 53 -5.39 12.10 4.85
CA PHE A 53 -6.76 11.73 5.17
C PHE A 53 -7.14 12.20 6.56
N ARG A 54 -8.42 12.09 6.86
CA ARG A 54 -8.95 12.23 8.21
C ARG A 54 -9.46 10.87 8.66
N VAL A 55 -9.33 10.61 9.95
CA VAL A 55 -9.78 9.36 10.57
C VAL A 55 -11.03 9.64 11.37
N THR A 56 -11.99 8.76 11.24
CA THR A 56 -13.16 8.75 12.10
C THR A 56 -13.37 7.34 12.64
N GLU A 57 -13.90 7.26 13.85
CA GLU A 57 -14.24 5.99 14.44
C GLU A 57 -15.74 5.76 14.28
N ASN A 58 -16.07 4.70 13.56
CA ASN A 58 -17.47 4.30 13.42
C ASN A 58 -17.85 3.40 14.58
N ARG A 59 -18.47 3.96 15.60
CA ARG A 59 -18.84 3.24 16.82
C ARG A 59 -19.81 2.09 16.56
N LYS A 60 -20.69 2.25 15.60
CA LYS A 60 -21.65 1.21 15.23
C LYS A 60 -20.97 -0.03 14.66
N LYS A 61 -19.93 0.18 13.85
CA LYS A 61 -19.16 -0.90 13.22
C LYS A 61 -17.95 -1.31 14.04
N GLY A 62 -17.62 -0.55 15.09
CA GLY A 62 -16.47 -0.81 15.94
C GLY A 62 -15.13 -0.70 15.22
N ARG A 63 -15.02 0.16 14.21
CA ARG A 63 -13.80 0.27 13.41
C ARG A 63 -13.51 1.70 12.99
N ARG A 64 -12.25 1.95 12.65
CA ARG A 64 -11.80 3.21 12.08
C ARG A 64 -12.09 3.24 10.58
N GLU A 65 -12.45 4.41 10.10
CA GLU A 65 -12.65 4.65 8.67
C GLU A 65 -11.94 5.92 8.26
N LEU A 66 -11.48 5.95 7.00
CA LEU A 66 -10.84 7.12 6.43
C LEU A 66 -11.85 7.91 5.62
N PHE A 67 -11.73 9.23 5.68
CA PHE A 67 -12.54 10.12 4.84
C PHE A 67 -11.70 11.31 4.42
N ALA A 68 -12.20 12.10 3.47
CA ALA A 68 -11.49 13.23 2.89
C ALA A 68 -10.08 12.82 2.44
N VAL A 69 -9.98 11.66 1.77
CA VAL A 69 -8.70 11.10 1.30
C VAL A 69 -8.31 11.80 0.02
N GLU A 70 -7.11 12.34 -0.01
CA GLU A 70 -6.60 13.07 -1.20
C GLU A 70 -5.12 12.79 -1.41
N PRO A 71 -4.59 13.02 -2.61
CA PRO A 71 -3.15 12.90 -2.85
C PRO A 71 -2.36 13.75 -1.85
N GLY A 72 -1.26 13.20 -1.37
CA GLY A 72 -0.40 13.85 -0.41
C GLY A 72 0.99 13.23 -0.40
N PRO A 73 1.82 13.57 0.58
CA PRO A 73 3.15 12.99 0.69
C PRO A 73 3.08 11.52 1.09
N ARG A 74 4.09 10.75 0.71
CA ARG A 74 4.26 9.39 1.22
C ARG A 74 4.68 9.45 2.68
N PRO A 75 4.22 8.51 3.52
CA PRO A 75 4.79 8.34 4.86
C PRO A 75 6.27 8.01 4.77
N ASP A 76 7.02 8.38 5.79
CA ASP A 76 8.45 8.05 5.92
C ASP A 76 8.70 7.00 7.01
N VAL A 77 7.67 6.63 7.75
CA VAL A 77 7.74 5.57 8.76
C VAL A 77 7.14 4.30 8.17
N ASP A 78 7.91 3.20 8.19
CA ASP A 78 7.51 1.90 7.66
C ASP A 78 7.20 1.91 6.16
N VAL A 79 7.67 2.91 5.44
CA VAL A 79 7.55 3.05 3.99
C VAL A 79 8.90 3.52 3.47
N LYS A 80 9.39 2.88 2.40
CA LYS A 80 10.62 3.35 1.75
C LYS A 80 10.57 3.06 0.25
N VAL A 81 11.33 3.84 -0.51
CA VAL A 81 11.55 3.59 -1.94
C VAL A 81 12.97 3.04 -2.09
N THR A 82 13.11 1.91 -2.75
CA THR A 82 14.37 1.21 -2.89
C THR A 82 14.63 0.88 -4.35
N THR A 83 15.88 1.07 -4.80
CA THR A 83 16.35 0.62 -6.11
C THR A 83 17.30 -0.54 -5.87
N GLY A 84 17.13 -1.62 -6.61
CA GLY A 84 17.98 -2.79 -6.44
C GLY A 84 17.72 -3.87 -7.47
N HIS A 85 18.41 -5.00 -7.30
CA HIS A 85 18.30 -6.14 -8.18
C HIS A 85 17.14 -7.04 -7.75
N LEU A 86 16.28 -7.36 -8.71
CA LEU A 86 15.15 -8.27 -8.48
C LEU A 86 15.63 -9.72 -8.57
N LYS A 87 15.52 -10.47 -7.49
CA LYS A 87 15.85 -11.89 -7.43
C LYS A 87 14.58 -12.70 -7.60
N ARG A 88 14.45 -13.36 -8.74
CA ARG A 88 13.27 -14.17 -9.06
C ARG A 88 13.41 -15.58 -8.50
N ASN A 89 12.33 -16.07 -7.89
CA ASN A 89 12.23 -17.42 -7.36
C ASN A 89 11.46 -18.29 -8.35
N PRO A 90 11.89 -19.57 -8.56
CA PRO A 90 11.16 -20.47 -9.46
C PRO A 90 9.68 -20.67 -9.12
N LYS A 91 9.26 -20.39 -7.88
CA LYS A 91 7.85 -20.46 -7.46
C LYS A 91 7.01 -19.26 -7.90
N GLY A 92 7.62 -18.25 -8.56
CA GLY A 92 6.91 -17.12 -9.12
C GLY A 92 7.05 -15.81 -8.35
N PHE A 93 7.30 -15.86 -7.05
CA PHE A 93 7.56 -14.63 -6.31
C PHE A 93 9.01 -14.17 -6.54
N ALA A 94 9.31 -12.97 -6.10
CA ALA A 94 10.66 -12.44 -6.17
C ALA A 94 11.04 -11.77 -4.84
N SER A 95 12.27 -11.41 -4.71
CA SER A 95 12.74 -10.61 -3.57
C SER A 95 13.57 -9.44 -4.06
N LEU A 96 13.54 -8.37 -3.30
CA LEU A 96 14.35 -7.16 -3.51
C LEU A 96 14.96 -6.84 -2.15
N ASP A 97 16.27 -7.11 -2.02
CA ASP A 97 16.91 -7.15 -0.71
C ASP A 97 16.14 -8.12 0.20
N ASP A 98 15.66 -7.68 1.35
CA ASP A 98 14.87 -8.51 2.27
C ASP A 98 13.37 -8.38 2.04
N ALA A 99 12.95 -7.64 1.02
CA ALA A 99 11.53 -7.42 0.77
C ALA A 99 10.94 -8.50 -0.13
N PHE A 100 9.74 -8.93 0.22
CA PHE A 100 8.95 -9.86 -0.59
C PHE A 100 8.30 -9.11 -1.75
N VAL A 101 8.39 -9.67 -2.96
CA VAL A 101 7.70 -9.16 -4.15
C VAL A 101 6.69 -10.23 -4.58
N PRO A 102 5.37 -9.93 -4.48
CA PRO A 102 4.35 -10.92 -4.84
C PRO A 102 4.43 -11.34 -6.32
N PRO A 103 3.99 -12.58 -6.66
CA PRO A 103 4.03 -13.05 -8.04
C PRO A 103 3.34 -12.12 -9.04
N PHE A 104 2.15 -11.62 -8.72
CA PHE A 104 1.40 -10.75 -9.64
C PHE A 104 2.16 -9.46 -9.96
N MET A 105 3.01 -9.01 -9.05
CA MET A 105 3.82 -7.82 -9.23
C MET A 105 5.13 -8.15 -9.94
N ALA A 106 5.77 -9.26 -9.58
CA ALA A 106 6.98 -9.73 -10.23
C ALA A 106 6.76 -9.98 -11.72
N GLU A 107 5.59 -10.48 -12.10
CA GLU A 107 5.21 -10.72 -13.48
C GLU A 107 5.17 -9.45 -14.34
N THR A 108 4.96 -8.29 -13.75
CA THR A 108 4.90 -7.03 -14.49
C THR A 108 6.28 -6.55 -14.94
N VAL A 109 7.34 -7.12 -14.40
CA VAL A 109 8.72 -6.75 -14.75
C VAL A 109 9.22 -7.69 -15.84
N PRO A 110 9.61 -7.17 -17.03
CA PRO A 110 10.11 -8.01 -18.11
C PRO A 110 11.31 -8.87 -17.66
N PRO A 111 11.44 -10.10 -18.18
CA PRO A 111 12.50 -11.03 -17.72
C PRO A 111 13.92 -10.50 -17.89
N GLU A 112 14.16 -9.66 -18.88
CA GLU A 112 15.48 -9.06 -19.14
C GLU A 112 15.80 -7.90 -18.21
N VAL A 113 14.82 -7.38 -17.49
CA VAL A 113 14.99 -6.29 -16.53
C VAL A 113 15.37 -6.89 -15.18
N ASP A 114 16.45 -6.43 -14.61
CA ASP A 114 16.97 -6.93 -13.34
C ASP A 114 17.02 -5.83 -12.28
N THR A 115 17.18 -4.57 -12.66
CA THR A 115 17.20 -3.46 -11.74
C THR A 115 15.82 -2.75 -11.72
N VAL A 116 15.26 -2.65 -10.54
CA VAL A 116 13.91 -2.12 -10.35
C VAL A 116 13.89 -1.06 -9.26
N VAL A 117 12.87 -0.21 -9.32
CA VAL A 117 12.51 0.71 -8.23
C VAL A 117 11.23 0.18 -7.61
N ALA A 118 11.19 0.06 -6.30
CA ALA A 118 9.99 -0.42 -5.60
C ALA A 118 9.65 0.49 -4.43
N VAL A 119 8.36 0.61 -4.18
CA VAL A 119 7.83 1.20 -2.95
C VAL A 119 7.51 0.05 -2.01
N LEU A 120 8.10 0.08 -0.82
CA LEU A 120 8.02 -0.99 0.15
C LEU A 120 7.31 -0.51 1.40
N VAL A 121 6.53 -1.40 2.02
CA VAL A 121 5.95 -1.17 3.34
C VAL A 121 6.43 -2.23 4.31
N TYR A 122 6.63 -1.84 5.57
CA TYR A 122 6.88 -2.76 6.66
C TYR A 122 5.56 -3.01 7.37
N ALA A 123 5.08 -4.23 7.32
CA ALA A 123 3.74 -4.55 7.78
C ALA A 123 3.67 -5.98 8.32
N LYS A 124 2.62 -6.25 9.08
CA LYS A 124 2.34 -7.59 9.57
C LYS A 124 1.98 -8.50 8.40
N HIS A 125 2.53 -9.72 8.41
CA HIS A 125 2.17 -10.74 7.45
C HIS A 125 0.69 -11.11 7.62
N PRO A 126 -0.09 -11.25 6.52
CA PRO A 126 -1.53 -11.50 6.63
C PRO A 126 -1.89 -12.84 7.29
N LYS A 127 -1.01 -13.83 7.25
CA LYS A 127 -1.29 -15.19 7.75
C LYS A 127 -0.38 -15.61 8.91
N GLU A 128 0.74 -14.92 9.13
CA GLU A 128 1.72 -15.30 10.13
C GLU A 128 1.90 -14.18 11.16
N ASP A 129 2.29 -14.54 12.38
CA ASP A 129 2.53 -13.55 13.43
C ASP A 129 3.95 -13.00 13.34
N ARG A 130 4.23 -12.31 12.23
CA ARG A 130 5.51 -11.67 11.98
C ARG A 130 5.34 -10.44 11.11
N TYR A 131 6.33 -9.57 11.16
CA TYR A 131 6.40 -8.36 10.33
C TYR A 131 7.53 -8.48 9.32
N GLY A 132 7.39 -7.80 8.21
CA GLY A 132 8.43 -7.77 7.20
C GLY A 132 8.14 -6.73 6.12
N TRP A 133 9.13 -6.51 5.28
CA TRP A 133 9.01 -5.61 4.14
C TRP A 133 8.36 -6.33 2.95
N ARG A 134 7.45 -5.66 2.29
CA ARG A 134 6.89 -6.14 1.02
C ARG A 134 6.75 -5.00 0.03
N ALA A 135 6.87 -5.32 -1.26
CA ALA A 135 6.64 -4.36 -2.33
C ALA A 135 5.14 -4.14 -2.53
N VAL A 136 4.75 -2.89 -2.72
CA VAL A 136 3.38 -2.52 -3.07
C VAL A 136 3.29 -1.90 -4.46
N ALA A 137 4.41 -1.41 -4.99
CA ALA A 137 4.52 -0.92 -6.35
C ALA A 137 5.94 -1.19 -6.84
N ILE A 138 6.10 -1.48 -8.13
CA ILE A 138 7.39 -1.79 -8.74
C ILE A 138 7.42 -1.31 -10.18
N SER A 139 8.60 -0.86 -10.61
CA SER A 139 8.85 -0.50 -12.01
C SER A 139 10.32 -0.72 -12.34
N ALA A 140 10.62 -0.82 -13.64
CA ALA A 140 12.00 -0.85 -14.11
C ALA A 140 12.70 0.45 -13.71
N ALA A 141 13.94 0.31 -13.28
CA ALA A 141 14.76 1.46 -12.92
C ALA A 141 15.24 2.19 -14.18
#